data_fcadf172fb3885a7c36a7ef958fba3b8
#
_entry.id   fcadf172fb3885a7c36a7ef958fba3b8
#
_cell.length_a   1.000
_cell.length_b   1.000
_cell.length_c   1.000
_cell.angle_alpha   90.00
_cell.angle_beta   90.00
_cell.angle_gamma   90.00
#
_symmetry.space_group_name_H-M   'P 1'
#
loop_
_entity.id
_entity.type
_entity.pdbx_description
1 polymer ?
#
loop_
_entity_poly.entity_id
_entity_poly.type
_entity_poly.pdbx_seq_one_letter_code
_entity_poly.pdbx_strand_id
1 'polypeptide(L)'
;AGVKMEFYEDNDEVISIWRPRPEYQGWIDTLHGGIQAVLLDEICAWVILRKLQTTGVTSKMETRYRKSISTNDSHVVLKAHIKEVKRNIVIIEARLYNKDEELCTEGLCTYFNFPKEKAREEMHFLSCEVEDEEILPLI
;
A
#
# COMPACT_ATOMS: atom_id res chain seq x y z
N ALA A 1 -1.18 15.44 8.56
CA ALA A 1 -0.25 14.88 7.61
C ALA A 1 -0.36 13.37 7.61
N GLY A 2 -0.39 12.76 6.46
CA GLY A 2 -0.44 11.32 6.32
C GLY A 2 0.93 10.68 6.40
N VAL A 3 0.95 9.38 6.19
CA VAL A 3 2.18 8.60 6.10
C VAL A 3 2.73 8.78 4.68
N LYS A 4 3.96 9.23 4.57
CA LYS A 4 4.59 9.42 3.26
C LYS A 4 5.30 8.15 2.83
N MET A 5 4.95 7.66 1.65
CA MET A 5 5.52 6.45 1.08
C MET A 5 6.04 6.72 -0.32
N GLU A 6 7.11 6.04 -0.67
CA GLU A 6 7.67 6.06 -2.01
C GLU A 6 7.43 4.70 -2.65
N PHE A 7 7.09 4.71 -3.94
CA PHE A 7 6.65 3.49 -4.62
C PHE A 7 7.51 3.19 -5.85
N TYR A 8 7.78 1.91 -6.05
CA TYR A 8 8.50 1.37 -7.19
C TYR A 8 7.69 0.26 -7.82
N GLU A 9 7.94 -0.06 -9.07
CA GLU A 9 7.31 -1.19 -9.74
C GLU A 9 8.36 -2.23 -10.10
N ASP A 10 7.99 -3.50 -9.90
CA ASP A 10 8.81 -4.65 -10.30
C ASP A 10 7.87 -5.71 -10.87
N ASN A 11 7.78 -5.77 -12.21
CA ASN A 11 6.85 -6.65 -12.93
C ASN A 11 5.40 -6.41 -12.49
N ASP A 12 4.77 -7.41 -11.88
CA ASP A 12 3.37 -7.31 -11.41
C ASP A 12 3.26 -6.78 -9.98
N GLU A 13 4.39 -6.53 -9.32
CA GLU A 13 4.39 -6.02 -7.95
C GLU A 13 4.62 -4.52 -7.90
N VAL A 14 4.04 -3.90 -6.89
CA VAL A 14 4.39 -2.55 -6.45
C VAL A 14 5.14 -2.70 -5.14
N ILE A 15 6.25 -2.00 -5.03
CA ILE A 15 7.14 -2.09 -3.86
C ILE A 15 7.25 -0.70 -3.24
N SER A 16 7.25 -0.65 -1.92
CA SER A 16 7.49 0.58 -1.19
C SER A 16 8.51 0.34 -0.08
N ILE A 17 9.35 1.33 0.15
CA ILE A 17 10.28 1.34 1.27
C ILE A 17 9.88 2.49 2.16
N TRP A 18 9.66 2.20 3.45
CA TRP A 18 9.22 3.20 4.40
C TRP A 18 10.09 3.13 5.65
N ARG A 19 10.28 4.26 6.30
CA ARG A 19 11.12 4.35 7.50
C ARG A 19 10.25 4.57 8.73
N PRO A 20 10.23 3.61 9.67
CA PRO A 20 9.54 3.80 10.94
C PRO A 20 10.10 4.97 11.73
N ARG A 21 9.25 5.58 12.54
CA ARG A 21 9.63 6.67 13.44
C ARG A 21 9.02 6.42 14.82
N PRO A 22 9.66 6.94 15.88
CA PRO A 22 9.16 6.75 17.25
C PRO A 22 7.74 7.27 17.46
N GLU A 23 7.32 8.32 16.76
CA GLU A 23 5.97 8.86 16.91
C GLU A 23 4.87 7.92 16.42
N TYR A 24 5.23 6.85 15.71
CA TYR A 24 4.26 5.84 15.26
C TYR A 24 4.23 4.60 16.14
N GLN A 25 4.81 4.67 17.33
CA GLN A 25 4.77 3.52 18.21
C GLN A 25 3.38 3.33 18.83
N GLY A 26 2.95 2.07 18.95
CA GLY A 26 1.75 1.71 19.70
C GLY A 26 2.13 1.21 21.08
N TRP A 27 3.13 0.36 21.13
CA TRP A 27 3.76 -0.13 22.35
C TRP A 27 5.21 0.35 22.32
N ILE A 28 5.91 0.33 23.45
CA ILE A 28 7.29 0.81 23.51
C ILE A 28 8.11 0.17 22.40
N ASP A 29 8.74 1.02 21.57
CA ASP A 29 9.59 0.63 20.44
C ASP A 29 8.92 -0.31 19.43
N THR A 30 7.60 -0.40 19.44
CA THR A 30 6.85 -1.25 18.52
C THR A 30 5.97 -0.42 17.61
N LEU A 31 6.09 -0.65 16.31
CA LEU A 31 5.28 0.07 15.33
C LEU A 31 3.80 -0.26 15.53
N HIS A 32 2.99 0.79 15.61
CA HIS A 32 1.55 0.68 15.83
C HIS A 32 0.88 -0.15 14.72
N GLY A 33 0.02 -1.10 15.14
CA GLY A 33 -0.69 -1.95 14.18
C GLY A 33 -1.59 -1.18 13.22
N GLY A 34 -2.21 -0.11 13.68
CA GLY A 34 -3.02 0.76 12.83
C GLY A 34 -2.18 1.46 11.75
N ILE A 35 -0.95 1.86 12.09
CA ILE A 35 -0.03 2.45 11.11
C ILE A 35 0.36 1.40 10.08
N GLN A 36 0.62 0.16 10.50
CA GLN A 36 0.90 -0.92 9.57
C GLN A 36 -0.26 -1.14 8.61
N ALA A 37 -1.49 -1.10 9.11
CA ALA A 37 -2.69 -1.23 8.28
C ALA A 37 -2.80 -0.08 7.28
N VAL A 38 -2.49 1.15 7.68
CA VAL A 38 -2.45 2.31 6.79
C VAL A 38 -1.44 2.08 5.66
N LEU A 39 -0.24 1.61 6.00
CA LEU A 39 0.79 1.34 4.99
C LEU A 39 0.32 0.29 3.97
N LEU A 40 -0.31 -0.78 4.45
CA LEU A 40 -0.84 -1.83 3.58
C LEU A 40 -1.97 -1.28 2.68
N ASP A 41 -2.86 -0.50 3.24
CA ASP A 41 -3.96 0.10 2.47
C ASP A 41 -3.43 1.06 1.40
N GLU A 42 -2.44 1.87 1.74
CA GLU A 42 -1.83 2.82 0.81
C GLU A 42 -1.17 2.12 -0.38
N ILE A 43 -0.40 1.06 -0.15
CA ILE A 43 0.23 0.35 -1.25
C ILE A 43 -0.80 -0.36 -2.13
N CYS A 44 -1.89 -0.85 -1.55
CA CYS A 44 -2.97 -1.45 -2.32
C CYS A 44 -3.64 -0.41 -3.22
N ALA A 45 -3.88 0.80 -2.72
CA ALA A 45 -4.42 1.88 -3.52
C ALA A 45 -3.49 2.24 -4.68
N TRP A 46 -2.19 2.24 -4.43
CA TRP A 46 -1.21 2.51 -5.47
C TRP A 46 -1.22 1.44 -6.57
N VAL A 47 -1.42 0.19 -6.20
CA VAL A 47 -1.58 -0.90 -7.18
C VAL A 47 -2.74 -0.60 -8.13
N ILE A 48 -3.88 -0.18 -7.60
CA ILE A 48 -5.04 0.18 -8.41
C ILE A 48 -4.70 1.33 -9.38
N LEU A 49 -4.07 2.38 -8.87
CA LEU A 49 -3.68 3.53 -9.68
C LEU A 49 -2.73 3.13 -10.81
N ARG A 50 -1.70 2.36 -10.49
CA ARG A 50 -0.64 2.03 -11.45
C ARG A 50 -1.02 0.89 -12.41
N LYS A 51 -1.62 -0.17 -11.90
CA LYS A 51 -1.89 -1.36 -12.70
C LYS A 51 -3.20 -1.30 -13.46
N LEU A 52 -4.21 -0.63 -12.90
CA LEU A 52 -5.53 -0.55 -13.52
C LEU A 52 -5.87 0.85 -14.04
N GLN A 53 -5.03 1.84 -13.75
CA GLN A 53 -5.21 3.23 -14.21
C GLN A 53 -6.60 3.79 -13.88
N THR A 54 -7.03 3.56 -12.64
CA THR A 54 -8.30 4.06 -12.13
C THR A 54 -8.19 4.24 -10.62
N THR A 55 -9.29 4.61 -10.00
CA THR A 55 -9.37 4.74 -8.55
C THR A 55 -10.44 3.82 -7.99
N GLY A 56 -10.49 3.70 -6.69
CA GLY A 56 -11.47 2.87 -6.03
C GLY A 56 -11.53 3.17 -4.55
N VAL A 57 -12.33 2.41 -3.85
CA VAL A 57 -12.45 2.50 -2.41
C VAL A 57 -12.23 1.13 -1.80
N THR A 58 -11.60 1.12 -0.63
CA THR A 58 -11.41 -0.10 0.15
C THR A 58 -12.77 -0.52 0.70
N SER A 59 -13.22 -1.71 0.33
CA SER A 59 -14.47 -2.25 0.89
C SER A 59 -14.20 -3.18 2.05
N LYS A 60 -13.05 -3.83 2.06
CA LYS A 60 -12.69 -4.76 3.12
C LYS A 60 -11.18 -4.90 3.16
N MET A 61 -10.64 -5.02 4.36
CA MET A 61 -9.23 -5.32 4.54
C MET A 61 -9.07 -6.31 5.69
N GLU A 62 -8.41 -7.42 5.42
CA GLU A 62 -8.04 -8.40 6.42
C GLU A 62 -6.55 -8.25 6.68
N THR A 63 -6.17 -8.03 7.93
CA THR A 63 -4.78 -7.84 8.30
C THR A 63 -4.37 -8.91 9.30
N ARG A 64 -3.20 -9.50 9.06
CA ARG A 64 -2.65 -10.51 9.95
C ARG A 64 -1.27 -10.06 10.41
N TYR A 65 -1.13 -9.89 11.72
CA TYR A 65 0.12 -9.50 12.35
C TYR A 65 0.84 -10.74 12.83
N ARG A 66 1.97 -11.07 12.19
CA ARG A 66 2.72 -12.29 12.49
C ARG A 66 3.91 -12.02 13.38
N LYS A 67 4.54 -10.87 13.24
CA LYS A 67 5.74 -10.50 13.95
C LYS A 67 5.76 -8.99 14.16
N SER A 68 6.14 -8.55 15.34
CA SER A 68 6.23 -7.11 15.63
C SER A 68 7.36 -6.46 14.84
N ILE A 69 7.21 -5.16 14.59
CA ILE A 69 8.22 -4.36 13.91
C ILE A 69 8.70 -3.30 14.89
N SER A 70 10.02 -3.14 14.99
CA SER A 70 10.59 -2.09 15.84
C SER A 70 10.53 -0.74 15.16
N THR A 71 10.15 0.30 15.92
CA THR A 71 10.24 1.68 15.45
C THR A 71 11.68 2.14 15.26
N ASN A 72 12.63 1.38 15.76
CA ASN A 72 14.07 1.65 15.61
C ASN A 72 14.67 0.98 14.36
N ASP A 73 13.89 0.20 13.62
CA ASP A 73 14.37 -0.40 12.38
C ASP A 73 14.70 0.70 11.36
N SER A 74 15.76 0.47 10.59
CA SER A 74 16.18 1.42 9.57
C SER A 74 15.13 1.62 8.48
N HIS A 75 14.41 0.56 8.14
CA HIS A 75 13.39 0.58 7.11
C HIS A 75 12.51 -0.65 7.18
N VAL A 76 11.36 -0.57 6.51
CA VAL A 76 10.50 -1.71 6.21
C VAL A 76 10.24 -1.71 4.71
N VAL A 77 9.93 -2.88 4.18
CA VAL A 77 9.63 -3.05 2.76
C VAL A 77 8.20 -3.57 2.63
N LEU A 78 7.43 -2.93 1.77
CA LEU A 78 6.09 -3.39 1.43
C LEU A 78 6.08 -3.87 -0.01
N LYS A 79 5.36 -4.95 -0.25
CA LYS A 79 5.14 -5.48 -1.60
C LYS A 79 3.67 -5.80 -1.77
N ALA A 80 3.12 -5.47 -2.90
CA ALA A 80 1.72 -5.75 -3.19
C ALA A 80 1.53 -6.10 -4.66
N HIS A 81 0.57 -6.96 -4.92
CA HIS A 81 0.19 -7.35 -6.27
C HIS A 81 -1.30 -7.68 -6.33
N ILE A 82 -1.85 -7.64 -7.54
CA ILE A 82 -3.22 -8.02 -7.77
C ILE A 82 -3.33 -9.54 -7.72
N LYS A 83 -4.17 -10.03 -6.83
CA LYS A 83 -4.43 -11.47 -6.71
C LYS A 83 -5.56 -11.90 -7.61
N GLU A 84 -6.62 -11.09 -7.71
CA GLU A 84 -7.79 -11.42 -8.49
C GLU A 84 -8.53 -10.17 -8.92
N VAL A 85 -9.09 -10.19 -10.12
CA VAL A 85 -9.97 -9.13 -10.62
C VAL A 85 -11.26 -9.79 -11.09
N LYS A 86 -12.38 -9.34 -10.56
CA LYS A 86 -13.69 -9.82 -10.97
C LYS A 86 -14.64 -8.64 -11.08
N ARG A 87 -14.93 -8.21 -12.30
CA ARG A 87 -15.73 -7.01 -12.57
C ARG A 87 -15.11 -5.79 -11.89
N ASN A 88 -15.84 -5.13 -11.00
CA ASN A 88 -15.38 -3.95 -10.29
C ASN A 88 -14.70 -4.28 -8.96
N ILE A 89 -14.55 -5.57 -8.65
CA ILE A 89 -13.91 -6.02 -7.42
C ILE A 89 -12.49 -6.45 -7.72
N VAL A 90 -11.55 -5.89 -6.97
CA VAL A 90 -10.12 -6.23 -7.10
C VAL A 90 -9.61 -6.67 -5.74
N ILE A 91 -8.99 -7.82 -5.72
CA ILE A 91 -8.37 -8.36 -4.50
C ILE A 91 -6.86 -8.21 -4.64
N ILE A 92 -6.26 -7.55 -3.67
CA ILE A 92 -4.84 -7.24 -3.65
C ILE A 92 -4.22 -7.84 -2.41
N GLU A 93 -3.12 -8.56 -2.60
CA GLU A 93 -2.33 -9.10 -1.51
C GLU A 93 -1.16 -8.16 -1.26
N ALA A 94 -1.00 -7.74 0.00
CA ALA A 94 0.07 -6.88 0.43
C ALA A 94 0.83 -7.52 1.58
N ARG A 95 2.14 -7.30 1.60
CA ARG A 95 3.02 -7.86 2.63
C ARG A 95 3.98 -6.80 3.12
N LEU A 96 4.24 -6.85 4.42
CA LEU A 96 5.15 -5.93 5.09
C LEU A 96 6.29 -6.73 5.72
N TYR A 97 7.50 -6.39 5.33
CA TYR A 97 8.73 -7.06 5.78
C TYR A 97 9.55 -6.10 6.63
N ASN A 98 10.23 -6.62 7.65
CA ASN A 98 11.18 -5.81 8.42
C ASN A 98 12.51 -5.66 7.67
N LYS A 99 13.48 -4.98 8.28
CA LYS A 99 14.79 -4.75 7.67
C LYS A 99 15.57 -6.02 7.37
N ASP A 100 15.23 -7.12 8.04
CA ASP A 100 15.89 -8.43 7.87
C ASP A 100 15.13 -9.33 6.89
N GLU A 101 14.20 -8.75 6.12
CA GLU A 101 13.38 -9.44 5.12
C GLU A 101 12.45 -10.51 5.71
N GLU A 102 12.11 -10.38 6.97
CA GLU A 102 11.15 -11.27 7.62
C GLU A 102 9.74 -10.75 7.42
N LEU A 103 8.81 -11.63 7.05
CA LEU A 103 7.40 -11.26 6.90
C LEU A 103 6.80 -10.98 8.27
N CYS A 104 6.38 -9.75 8.47
CA CYS A 104 5.82 -9.31 9.75
C CYS A 104 4.31 -9.16 9.72
N THR A 105 3.78 -8.61 8.63
CA THR A 105 2.35 -8.34 8.51
C THR A 105 1.91 -8.56 7.08
N GLU A 106 0.73 -9.10 6.92
CA GLU A 106 0.14 -9.27 5.59
C GLU A 106 -1.29 -8.78 5.59
N GLY A 107 -1.73 -8.29 4.45
CA GLY A 107 -3.07 -7.79 4.26
C GLY A 107 -3.68 -8.33 2.99
N LEU A 108 -4.97 -8.55 3.03
CA LEU A 108 -5.76 -8.89 1.87
C LEU A 108 -6.82 -7.80 1.72
N CYS A 109 -6.64 -6.97 0.70
CA CYS A 109 -7.50 -5.81 0.48
C CYS A 109 -8.48 -6.11 -0.64
N THR A 110 -9.75 -5.86 -0.37
CA THR A 110 -10.79 -5.93 -1.39
C THR A 110 -11.19 -4.51 -1.73
N TYR A 111 -11.00 -4.14 -3.00
CA TYR A 111 -11.33 -2.82 -3.51
C TYR A 111 -12.54 -2.88 -4.40
N PHE A 112 -13.38 -1.86 -4.29
CA PHE A 112 -14.40 -1.57 -5.27
C PHE A 112 -13.82 -0.53 -6.22
N ASN A 113 -13.69 -0.91 -7.48
CA ASN A 113 -12.97 -0.16 -8.48
C ASN A 113 -13.93 0.67 -9.32
N PHE A 114 -13.63 1.95 -9.53
CA PHE A 114 -14.45 2.79 -10.39
C PHE A 114 -14.06 2.59 -11.84
N PRO A 115 -15.02 2.61 -12.78
CA PRO A 115 -14.71 2.64 -14.20
C PRO A 115 -13.84 3.87 -14.52
N LYS A 116 -12.93 3.72 -15.49
CA LYS A 116 -12.03 4.81 -15.87
C LYS A 116 -12.77 6.09 -16.22
N GLU A 117 -13.88 5.98 -16.92
CA GLU A 117 -14.70 7.12 -17.28
C GLU A 117 -15.24 7.86 -16.07
N LYS A 118 -15.74 7.13 -15.10
CA LYS A 118 -16.24 7.72 -13.86
C LYS A 118 -15.12 8.38 -13.06
N ALA A 119 -13.96 7.76 -13.00
CA ALA A 119 -12.81 8.32 -12.31
C ALA A 119 -12.38 9.63 -12.99
N ARG A 120 -12.39 9.67 -14.30
CA ARG A 120 -12.03 10.86 -15.08
C ARG A 120 -13.03 12.00 -14.88
N GLU A 121 -14.32 11.70 -14.95
CA GLU A 121 -15.37 12.72 -14.87
C GLU A 121 -15.64 13.22 -13.47
N GLU A 122 -15.76 12.33 -12.51
CA GLU A 122 -16.16 12.68 -11.15
C GLU A 122 -14.99 12.94 -10.21
N MET A 123 -13.87 12.30 -10.43
CA MET A 123 -12.72 12.39 -9.55
C MET A 123 -11.52 13.07 -10.18
N HIS A 124 -11.69 13.57 -11.40
CA HIS A 124 -10.64 14.26 -12.16
C HIS A 124 -9.36 13.43 -12.33
N PHE A 125 -9.47 12.11 -12.28
CA PHE A 125 -8.36 11.23 -12.50
C PHE A 125 -8.18 10.97 -14.00
N LEU A 126 -7.03 11.32 -14.56
CA LEU A 126 -6.74 11.11 -15.98
C LEU A 126 -5.89 9.86 -16.18
N SER A 127 -4.76 9.78 -15.51
CA SER A 127 -3.88 8.63 -15.54
C SER A 127 -2.85 8.78 -14.44
N CYS A 128 -2.23 7.66 -14.07
CA CYS A 128 -1.15 7.67 -13.10
C CYS A 128 0.16 7.35 -13.82
N GLU A 129 1.03 8.34 -13.92
CA GLU A 129 2.33 8.19 -14.54
C GLU A 129 3.42 8.62 -13.57
N VAL A 130 4.54 7.94 -13.62
CA VAL A 130 5.74 8.31 -12.87
C VAL A 130 6.79 8.70 -13.90
N GLU A 131 7.26 9.94 -13.83
CA GLU A 131 8.26 10.44 -14.75
C GLU A 131 9.69 10.18 -14.23
N ASP A 132 10.54 9.69 -15.11
CA ASP A 132 11.99 9.59 -14.87
C ASP A 132 12.37 9.01 -13.52
N GLU A 133 11.80 7.89 -13.13
CA GLU A 133 12.08 7.26 -11.85
C GLU A 133 11.69 8.14 -10.65
N GLU A 134 11.03 9.24 -10.90
CA GLU A 134 10.55 10.08 -9.83
C GLU A 134 9.48 9.33 -9.03
N ILE A 135 9.63 9.37 -7.74
CA ILE A 135 8.75 8.64 -6.85
C ILE A 135 7.78 9.64 -6.24
N LEU A 136 6.49 9.40 -6.45
CA LEU A 136 5.47 10.27 -5.91
C LEU A 136 4.98 9.71 -4.58
N PRO A 137 5.07 10.46 -3.49
CA PRO A 137 4.50 10.01 -2.23
C PRO A 137 2.98 10.01 -2.32
N LEU A 138 2.37 8.94 -1.83
CA LEU A 138 0.92 8.84 -1.72
C LEU A 138 0.54 9.15 -0.28
N ILE A 139 -0.36 10.09 -0.11
CA ILE A 139 -0.77 10.56 1.21
C ILE A 139 -2.26 10.40 1.39
#